data_95881ddf773e712322f08c04b354c853
#
_entry.id   95881ddf773e712322f08c04b354c853
#
_cell.length_a   1.000
_cell.length_b   1.000
_cell.length_c   1.000
_cell.angle_alpha   90.00
_cell.angle_beta   90.00
_cell.angle_gamma   90.00
#
_symmetry.space_group_name_H-M   'P 1'
#
loop_
_entity.id
_entity.type
_entity.pdbx_description
1 polymer ?
#
loop_
_entity_poly.entity_id
_entity_poly.type
_entity_poly.pdbx_seq_one_letter_code
_entity_poly.pdbx_strand_id
1 'polypeptide(L)'
;FYRNALVKTQIAGGTYYRDLVKKEIVAEVKRAWAYYLYAFQLYKLYDEQHQLAEKLQQTGDLRYEQGDISRLQRDMISTLAADLHTRWIQAKEELSLAGRRFAWSCYADEPILPADTTTTCFPVPLTHTPSQIHLDYFNSRVDEKQALLRVERSKFFPELSLGYTRQKISPLNGLNAWMVGVSFPVLFFPQQSRSRQAKIDWHIARLEADDNRRQLNNKVVELHNKLRQQQESLNYFT
;
A
#
# COMPACT_ATOMS: atom_id res chain seq x y z
N PHE A 1 29.69 20.76 6.70
CA PHE A 1 28.39 21.46 6.53
C PHE A 1 27.44 20.69 5.60
N TYR A 2 27.81 20.42 4.36
CA TYR A 2 26.96 19.74 3.36
C TYR A 2 26.62 18.28 3.75
N ARG A 3 27.54 17.55 4.38
CA ARG A 3 27.27 16.18 4.87
C ARG A 3 26.18 16.18 5.96
N ASN A 4 26.17 17.16 6.86
CA ASN A 4 25.11 17.28 7.88
C ASN A 4 23.75 17.62 7.25
N ALA A 5 23.71 18.43 6.19
CA ALA A 5 22.50 18.70 5.44
C ALA A 5 21.95 17.44 4.76
N LEU A 6 22.82 16.60 4.16
CA LEU A 6 22.43 15.33 3.58
C LEU A 6 21.83 14.37 4.63
N VAL A 7 22.48 14.24 5.79
CA VAL A 7 21.96 13.40 6.89
C VAL A 7 20.58 13.87 7.36
N LYS A 8 20.37 15.18 7.47
CA LYS A 8 19.05 15.74 7.83
C LYS A 8 17.98 15.41 6.78
N THR A 9 18.27 15.49 5.49
CA THR A 9 17.31 15.12 4.44
C THR A 9 17.04 13.62 4.44
N GLN A 10 18.02 12.77 4.73
CA GLN A 10 17.84 11.33 4.86
C GLN A 10 16.95 10.97 6.06
N ILE A 11 17.15 11.60 7.21
CA ILE A 11 16.28 11.41 8.39
C ILE A 11 14.85 11.84 8.07
N ALA A 12 14.65 13.01 7.45
CA ALA A 12 13.34 13.48 7.03
C ALA A 12 12.69 12.51 6.04
N GLY A 13 13.44 12.02 5.04
CA GLY A 13 12.98 11.02 4.09
C GLY A 13 12.54 9.72 4.77
N GLY A 14 13.29 9.26 5.77
CA GLY A 14 12.93 8.09 6.57
C GLY A 14 11.62 8.26 7.37
N THR A 15 11.36 9.46 7.89
CA THR A 15 10.09 9.74 8.59
C THR A 15 8.90 9.74 7.61
N TYR A 16 9.03 10.36 6.45
CA TYR A 16 7.99 10.34 5.41
C TYR A 16 7.74 8.92 4.89
N TYR A 17 8.79 8.12 4.69
CA TYR A 17 8.66 6.72 4.29
C TYR A 17 7.89 5.89 5.32
N ARG A 18 8.24 6.02 6.61
CA ARG A 18 7.51 5.35 7.70
C ARG A 18 6.03 5.70 7.70
N ASP A 19 5.70 7.00 7.55
CA ASP A 19 4.33 7.47 7.58
C ASP A 19 3.54 7.03 6.32
N LEU A 20 4.21 6.93 5.17
CA LEU A 20 3.68 6.34 3.95
C LEU A 20 3.32 4.87 4.15
N VAL A 21 4.29 4.05 4.60
CA VAL A 21 4.09 2.61 4.85
C VAL A 21 2.97 2.38 5.85
N LYS A 22 2.92 3.17 6.93
CA LYS A 22 1.82 3.09 7.90
C LYS A 22 0.44 3.32 7.25
N LYS A 23 0.31 4.31 6.37
CA LYS A 23 -0.94 4.55 5.63
C LYS A 23 -1.27 3.42 4.67
N GLU A 24 -0.28 2.87 3.98
CA GLU A 24 -0.46 1.75 3.06
C GLU A 24 -0.97 0.51 3.80
N ILE A 25 -0.37 0.16 4.93
CA ILE A 25 -0.82 -0.96 5.78
C ILE A 25 -2.26 -0.73 6.24
N VAL A 26 -2.58 0.46 6.77
CA VAL A 26 -3.96 0.78 7.20
C VAL A 26 -4.95 0.67 6.03
N ALA A 27 -4.57 1.13 4.85
CA ALA A 27 -5.43 1.02 3.66
C ALA A 27 -5.58 -0.43 3.19
N GLU A 28 -4.56 -1.26 3.33
CA GLU A 28 -4.61 -2.69 3.00
C GLU A 28 -5.53 -3.45 3.95
N VAL A 29 -5.39 -3.24 5.26
CA VAL A 29 -6.27 -3.84 6.28
C VAL A 29 -7.73 -3.45 6.04
N LYS A 30 -8.00 -2.16 5.76
CA LYS A 30 -9.36 -1.69 5.46
C LYS A 30 -9.94 -2.34 4.19
N ARG A 31 -9.13 -2.52 3.15
CA ARG A 31 -9.56 -3.21 1.92
C ARG A 31 -9.85 -4.69 2.17
N ALA A 32 -8.98 -5.36 2.91
CA ALA A 32 -9.16 -6.77 3.27
C ALA A 32 -10.41 -6.96 4.14
N TRP A 33 -10.65 -6.06 5.10
CA TRP A 33 -11.86 -6.05 5.91
C TRP A 33 -13.14 -5.84 5.08
N ALA A 34 -13.14 -4.83 4.20
CA ALA A 34 -14.30 -4.58 3.32
C ALA A 34 -14.60 -5.77 2.40
N TYR A 35 -13.55 -6.42 1.89
CA TYR A 35 -13.69 -7.62 1.06
C TYR A 35 -14.24 -8.81 1.86
N TYR A 36 -13.78 -8.98 3.11
CA TYR A 36 -14.34 -10.00 4.00
C TYR A 36 -15.83 -9.77 4.25
N LEU A 37 -16.25 -8.54 4.54
CA LEU A 37 -17.67 -8.20 4.72
C LEU A 37 -18.49 -8.53 3.47
N TYR A 38 -17.99 -8.20 2.29
CA TYR A 38 -18.65 -8.55 1.02
C TYR A 38 -18.80 -10.07 0.87
N ALA A 39 -17.71 -10.83 1.07
CA ALA A 39 -17.74 -12.30 0.98
C ALA A 39 -18.69 -12.93 2.03
N PHE A 40 -18.75 -12.35 3.23
CA PHE A 40 -19.68 -12.80 4.28
C PHE A 40 -21.14 -12.60 3.89
N GLN A 41 -21.50 -11.42 3.35
CA GLN A 41 -22.87 -11.15 2.90
C GLN A 41 -23.25 -12.04 1.71
N LEU A 42 -22.32 -12.27 0.79
CA LEU A 42 -22.53 -13.14 -0.35
C LEU A 42 -22.75 -14.61 0.08
N TYR A 43 -21.93 -15.09 1.01
CA TYR A 43 -22.12 -16.42 1.61
C TYR A 43 -23.49 -16.55 2.26
N LYS A 44 -23.89 -15.57 3.09
CA LYS A 44 -25.19 -15.57 3.75
C LYS A 44 -26.35 -15.62 2.75
N LEU A 45 -26.28 -14.84 1.67
CA LEU A 45 -27.27 -14.82 0.61
C LEU A 45 -27.38 -16.20 -0.07
N TYR A 46 -26.26 -16.80 -0.46
CA TYR A 46 -26.29 -18.12 -1.11
C TYR A 46 -26.65 -19.25 -0.15
N ASP A 47 -26.36 -19.13 1.13
CA ASP A 47 -26.81 -20.09 2.16
C ASP A 47 -28.34 -20.11 2.28
N GLU A 48 -28.96 -18.93 2.34
CA GLU A 48 -30.42 -18.79 2.35
C GLU A 48 -31.05 -19.33 1.05
N GLN A 49 -30.47 -19.01 -0.11
CA GLN A 49 -30.95 -19.51 -1.40
C GLN A 49 -30.79 -21.01 -1.57
N HIS A 50 -29.69 -21.60 -1.09
CA HIS A 50 -29.43 -23.02 -1.13
C HIS A 50 -30.45 -23.78 -0.27
N GLN A 51 -30.71 -23.32 0.95
CA GLN A 51 -31.72 -23.93 1.83
C GLN A 51 -33.13 -23.89 1.22
N LEU A 52 -33.48 -22.77 0.53
CA LEU A 52 -34.74 -22.68 -0.18
C LEU A 52 -34.81 -23.62 -1.37
N ALA A 53 -33.71 -23.73 -2.12
CA ALA A 53 -33.64 -24.65 -3.30
C ALA A 53 -33.72 -26.11 -2.91
N GLU A 54 -33.12 -26.53 -1.79
CA GLU A 54 -33.28 -27.91 -1.26
C GLU A 54 -34.72 -28.23 -0.92
N LYS A 55 -35.44 -27.29 -0.24
CA LYS A 55 -36.86 -27.45 0.04
C LYS A 55 -37.71 -27.54 -1.22
N LEU A 56 -37.38 -26.69 -2.22
CA LEU A 56 -38.07 -26.71 -3.51
C LEU A 56 -37.82 -28.01 -4.26
N GLN A 57 -36.61 -28.54 -4.22
CA GLN A 57 -36.27 -29.83 -4.85
C GLN A 57 -37.05 -30.99 -4.20
N GLN A 58 -37.05 -31.06 -2.86
CA GLN A 58 -37.82 -32.09 -2.14
C GLN A 58 -39.32 -32.04 -2.48
N THR A 59 -39.90 -30.80 -2.53
CA THR A 59 -41.30 -30.61 -2.90
C THR A 59 -41.56 -30.97 -4.36
N GLY A 60 -40.64 -30.68 -5.25
CA GLY A 60 -40.68 -30.99 -6.67
C GLY A 60 -40.67 -32.50 -6.92
N ASP A 61 -39.79 -33.21 -6.22
CA ASP A 61 -39.73 -34.70 -6.30
C ASP A 61 -41.04 -35.35 -5.85
N LEU A 62 -41.60 -34.91 -4.72
CA LEU A 62 -42.91 -35.38 -4.23
C LEU A 62 -44.06 -35.14 -5.19
N ARG A 63 -44.14 -33.90 -5.79
CA ARG A 63 -45.19 -33.58 -6.78
C ARG A 63 -45.03 -34.34 -8.08
N TYR A 64 -43.81 -34.67 -8.48
CA TYR A 64 -43.56 -35.50 -9.64
C TYR A 64 -44.04 -36.92 -9.41
N GLU A 65 -43.78 -37.51 -8.24
CA GLU A 65 -44.29 -38.83 -7.84
C GLU A 65 -45.82 -38.89 -7.80
N GLN A 66 -46.47 -37.76 -7.45
CA GLN A 66 -47.93 -37.62 -7.45
C GLN A 66 -48.51 -37.37 -8.85
N GLY A 67 -47.67 -37.13 -9.84
CA GLY A 67 -48.10 -36.80 -11.20
C GLY A 67 -48.53 -35.34 -11.43
N ASP A 68 -48.30 -34.45 -10.44
CA ASP A 68 -48.72 -33.05 -10.49
C ASP A 68 -47.84 -32.17 -11.39
N ILE A 69 -46.58 -32.59 -11.60
CA ILE A 69 -45.63 -31.87 -12.45
C ILE A 69 -44.98 -32.78 -13.48
N SER A 70 -44.58 -32.22 -14.62
CA SER A 70 -43.89 -32.94 -15.67
C SER A 70 -42.43 -33.23 -15.30
N ARG A 71 -41.85 -34.26 -15.94
CA ARG A 71 -40.43 -34.57 -15.80
C ARG A 71 -39.54 -33.37 -16.11
N LEU A 72 -39.89 -32.57 -17.14
CA LEU A 72 -39.14 -31.37 -17.49
C LEU A 72 -39.09 -30.35 -16.33
N GLN A 73 -40.23 -30.13 -15.67
CA GLN A 73 -40.32 -29.22 -14.52
C GLN A 73 -39.49 -29.72 -13.33
N ARG A 74 -39.52 -31.01 -13.04
CA ARG A 74 -38.68 -31.63 -12.02
C ARG A 74 -37.18 -31.44 -12.34
N ASP A 75 -36.77 -31.72 -13.61
CA ASP A 75 -35.38 -31.64 -14.04
C ASP A 75 -34.87 -30.15 -13.99
N MET A 76 -35.74 -29.20 -14.30
CA MET A 76 -35.44 -27.76 -14.14
C MET A 76 -35.20 -27.39 -12.66
N ILE A 77 -36.05 -27.86 -11.74
CA ILE A 77 -35.89 -27.60 -10.31
C ILE A 77 -34.58 -28.22 -9.80
N SER A 78 -34.27 -29.45 -10.18
CA SER A 78 -33.05 -30.15 -9.83
C SER A 78 -31.81 -29.43 -10.34
N THR A 79 -31.86 -28.94 -11.58
CA THR A 79 -30.73 -28.12 -12.18
C THR A 79 -30.52 -26.83 -11.42
N LEU A 80 -31.61 -26.12 -11.07
CA LEU A 80 -31.52 -24.89 -10.28
C LEU A 80 -30.92 -25.15 -8.89
N ALA A 81 -31.36 -26.24 -8.23
CA ALA A 81 -30.82 -26.60 -6.92
C ALA A 81 -29.31 -26.96 -6.98
N ALA A 82 -28.88 -27.65 -8.03
CA ALA A 82 -27.48 -27.97 -8.26
C ALA A 82 -26.62 -26.72 -8.54
N ASP A 83 -27.15 -25.74 -9.32
CA ASP A 83 -26.46 -24.46 -9.56
C ASP A 83 -26.31 -23.65 -8.26
N LEU A 84 -27.37 -23.53 -7.47
CA LEU A 84 -27.35 -22.83 -6.20
C LEU A 84 -26.43 -23.50 -5.16
N HIS A 85 -26.41 -24.84 -5.12
CA HIS A 85 -25.47 -25.60 -4.30
C HIS A 85 -24.01 -25.29 -4.68
N THR A 86 -23.72 -25.27 -5.97
CA THR A 86 -22.37 -24.93 -6.48
C THR A 86 -21.96 -23.51 -6.09
N ARG A 87 -22.86 -22.54 -6.24
CA ARG A 87 -22.61 -21.14 -5.84
C ARG A 87 -22.41 -20.99 -4.33
N TRP A 88 -23.16 -21.74 -3.54
CA TRP A 88 -22.99 -21.80 -2.07
C TRP A 88 -21.61 -22.31 -1.68
N ILE A 89 -21.13 -23.41 -2.29
CA ILE A 89 -19.77 -23.93 -2.06
C ILE A 89 -18.73 -22.87 -2.43
N GLN A 90 -18.85 -22.24 -3.61
CA GLN A 90 -17.93 -21.18 -4.06
C GLN A 90 -17.89 -19.99 -3.08
N ALA A 91 -19.06 -19.54 -2.61
CA ALA A 91 -19.14 -18.43 -1.65
C ALA A 91 -18.53 -18.80 -0.29
N LYS A 92 -18.70 -20.07 0.16
CA LYS A 92 -18.09 -20.59 1.39
C LYS A 92 -16.55 -20.60 1.32
N GLU A 93 -16.01 -21.07 0.20
CA GLU A 93 -14.55 -21.06 -0.02
C GLU A 93 -14.00 -19.64 -0.13
N GLU A 94 -14.72 -18.74 -0.82
CA GLU A 94 -14.32 -17.35 -0.95
C GLU A 94 -14.31 -16.63 0.40
N LEU A 95 -15.29 -16.90 1.27
CA LEU A 95 -15.32 -16.38 2.65
C LEU A 95 -14.10 -16.89 3.45
N SER A 96 -13.76 -18.16 3.33
CA SER A 96 -12.56 -18.73 3.96
C SER A 96 -11.28 -18.05 3.49
N LEU A 97 -11.16 -17.82 2.17
CA LEU A 97 -10.02 -17.09 1.59
C LEU A 97 -9.96 -15.63 2.05
N ALA A 98 -11.11 -14.95 2.09
CA ALA A 98 -11.20 -13.57 2.56
C ALA A 98 -10.79 -13.45 4.03
N GLY A 99 -11.19 -14.40 4.88
CA GLY A 99 -10.78 -14.47 6.29
C GLY A 99 -9.26 -14.63 6.45
N ARG A 100 -8.64 -15.51 5.66
CA ARG A 100 -7.18 -15.68 5.66
C ARG A 100 -6.44 -14.44 5.17
N ARG A 101 -6.93 -13.78 4.11
CA ARG A 101 -6.36 -12.51 3.61
C ARG A 101 -6.44 -11.40 4.65
N PHE A 102 -7.58 -11.32 5.36
CA PHE A 102 -7.76 -10.35 6.44
C PHE A 102 -6.78 -10.60 7.60
N ALA A 103 -6.68 -11.85 8.10
CA ALA A 103 -5.73 -12.23 9.14
C ALA A 103 -4.28 -11.90 8.73
N TRP A 104 -3.91 -12.26 7.50
CA TRP A 104 -2.58 -11.96 6.98
C TRP A 104 -2.29 -10.45 6.89
N SER A 105 -3.27 -9.64 6.46
CA SER A 105 -3.11 -8.19 6.43
C SER A 105 -2.93 -7.57 7.82
N CYS A 106 -3.41 -8.26 8.86
CA CYS A 106 -3.21 -7.90 10.26
C CYS A 106 -1.93 -8.50 10.88
N TYR A 107 -1.10 -9.19 10.10
CA TYR A 107 0.09 -9.92 10.58
C TYR A 107 -0.24 -10.95 11.68
N ALA A 108 -1.40 -11.59 11.60
CA ALA A 108 -1.83 -12.62 12.54
C ALA A 108 -1.64 -14.01 11.94
N ASP A 109 -1.08 -14.92 12.73
CA ASP A 109 -0.89 -16.32 12.34
C ASP A 109 -2.18 -17.12 12.43
N GLU A 110 -3.09 -16.71 13.32
CA GLU A 110 -4.40 -17.32 13.50
C GLU A 110 -5.51 -16.55 12.76
N PRO A 111 -6.58 -17.24 12.31
CA PRO A 111 -7.70 -16.58 11.66
C PRO A 111 -8.41 -15.63 12.65
N ILE A 112 -8.35 -14.32 12.34
CA ILE A 112 -9.08 -13.29 13.07
C ILE A 112 -10.40 -13.05 12.35
N LEU A 113 -11.52 -13.16 13.09
CA LEU A 113 -12.82 -12.77 12.57
C LEU A 113 -13.13 -11.34 12.98
N PRO A 114 -13.61 -10.49 12.07
CA PRO A 114 -14.08 -9.16 12.43
C PRO A 114 -15.24 -9.24 13.44
N ALA A 115 -15.16 -8.43 14.48
CA ALA A 115 -16.22 -8.36 15.50
C ALA A 115 -17.51 -7.73 14.96
N ASP A 116 -17.37 -6.82 13.98
CA ASP A 116 -18.48 -6.13 13.32
C ASP A 116 -18.60 -6.62 11.88
N THR A 117 -19.76 -7.19 11.57
CA THR A 117 -20.14 -7.71 10.24
C THR A 117 -21.24 -6.84 9.60
N THR A 118 -21.58 -5.68 10.20
CA THR A 118 -22.57 -4.78 9.64
C THR A 118 -21.99 -4.02 8.45
N THR A 119 -22.70 -4.05 7.34
CA THR A 119 -22.32 -3.29 6.15
C THR A 119 -22.73 -1.84 6.32
N THR A 120 -21.76 -0.98 6.64
CA THR A 120 -22.00 0.47 6.70
C THR A 120 -21.71 1.08 5.33
N CYS A 121 -22.68 1.85 4.80
CA CYS A 121 -22.45 2.64 3.61
C CYS A 121 -21.56 3.85 3.97
N PHE A 122 -20.33 3.89 3.47
CA PHE A 122 -19.46 5.03 3.69
C PHE A 122 -19.84 6.16 2.71
N PRO A 123 -20.02 7.40 3.21
CA PRO A 123 -20.25 8.53 2.32
C PRO A 123 -19.04 8.75 1.43
N VAL A 124 -19.28 8.93 0.14
CA VAL A 124 -18.20 9.24 -0.81
C VAL A 124 -17.68 10.64 -0.52
N PRO A 125 -16.37 10.82 -0.26
CA PRO A 125 -15.83 12.13 0.00
C PRO A 125 -15.95 13.03 -1.23
N LEU A 126 -16.47 14.25 -1.03
CA LEU A 126 -16.64 15.25 -2.09
C LEU A 126 -15.32 15.84 -2.62
N THR A 127 -14.25 15.73 -1.84
CA THR A 127 -12.94 16.29 -2.19
C THR A 127 -11.96 15.18 -2.56
N HIS A 128 -11.40 15.31 -3.76
CA HIS A 128 -10.49 14.33 -4.36
C HIS A 128 -9.08 14.90 -4.47
N THR A 129 -8.44 15.09 -3.33
CA THR A 129 -7.03 15.49 -3.32
C THR A 129 -6.12 14.27 -3.15
N PRO A 130 -5.04 14.16 -3.94
CA PRO A 130 -4.07 13.08 -3.74
C PRO A 130 -3.47 13.16 -2.35
N SER A 131 -3.07 12.01 -1.82
CA SER A 131 -2.48 11.94 -0.49
C SER A 131 -1.19 12.77 -0.40
N GLN A 132 -1.20 13.81 0.43
CA GLN A 132 -0.05 14.71 0.63
C GLN A 132 1.20 13.92 1.07
N ILE A 133 1.05 12.87 1.87
CA ILE A 133 2.19 12.04 2.34
C ILE A 133 2.93 11.37 1.18
N HIS A 134 2.23 10.91 0.14
CA HIS A 134 2.90 10.36 -1.05
C HIS A 134 3.74 11.42 -1.76
N LEU A 135 3.19 12.61 -1.92
CA LEU A 135 3.90 13.74 -2.55
C LEU A 135 5.11 14.16 -1.73
N ASP A 136 4.97 14.25 -0.40
CA ASP A 136 6.04 14.63 0.52
C ASP A 136 7.19 13.62 0.50
N TYR A 137 6.88 12.32 0.42
CA TYR A 137 7.90 11.28 0.30
C TYR A 137 8.72 11.43 -0.99
N PHE A 138 8.08 11.58 -2.15
CA PHE A 138 8.79 11.74 -3.42
C PHE A 138 9.57 13.06 -3.48
N ASN A 139 9.03 14.15 -2.95
CA ASN A 139 9.74 15.41 -2.82
C ASN A 139 10.97 15.28 -1.91
N SER A 140 10.86 14.56 -0.79
CA SER A 140 12.00 14.33 0.11
C SER A 140 13.14 13.54 -0.57
N ARG A 141 12.83 12.63 -1.49
CA ARG A 141 13.84 11.93 -2.31
C ARG A 141 14.55 12.89 -3.28
N VAL A 142 13.82 13.83 -3.87
CA VAL A 142 14.43 14.87 -4.71
C VAL A 142 15.39 15.73 -3.90
N ASP A 143 14.99 16.12 -2.68
CA ASP A 143 15.83 16.94 -1.78
C ASP A 143 17.07 16.16 -1.32
N GLU A 144 16.95 14.87 -1.03
CA GLU A 144 18.09 13.99 -0.71
C GLU A 144 19.09 13.93 -1.86
N LYS A 145 18.63 13.67 -3.10
CA LYS A 145 19.51 13.63 -4.29
C LYS A 145 20.15 14.99 -4.59
N GLN A 146 19.43 16.08 -4.34
CA GLN A 146 19.97 17.41 -4.45
C GLN A 146 21.07 17.68 -3.39
N ALA A 147 20.83 17.24 -2.15
CA ALA A 147 21.82 17.35 -1.08
C ALA A 147 23.08 16.52 -1.39
N LEU A 148 22.90 15.29 -1.94
CA LEU A 148 24.00 14.44 -2.39
C LEU A 148 24.83 15.15 -3.49
N LEU A 149 24.17 15.75 -4.48
CA LEU A 149 24.85 16.52 -5.53
C LEU A 149 25.69 17.67 -4.93
N ARG A 150 25.17 18.36 -3.90
CA ARG A 150 25.91 19.42 -3.20
C ARG A 150 27.14 18.86 -2.48
N VAL A 151 27.02 17.68 -1.85
CA VAL A 151 28.15 16.99 -1.21
C VAL A 151 29.20 16.61 -2.26
N GLU A 152 28.81 16.03 -3.40
CA GLU A 152 29.78 15.65 -4.44
C GLU A 152 30.47 16.88 -5.05
N ARG A 153 29.76 17.99 -5.23
CA ARG A 153 30.35 19.25 -5.67
C ARG A 153 31.28 19.88 -4.62
N SER A 154 30.98 19.73 -3.32
CA SER A 154 31.84 20.28 -2.29
C SER A 154 33.20 19.60 -2.20
N LYS A 155 33.34 18.37 -2.71
CA LYS A 155 34.61 17.62 -2.77
C LYS A 155 35.63 18.21 -3.80
N PHE A 156 35.23 19.16 -4.62
CA PHE A 156 36.15 19.91 -5.48
C PHE A 156 36.91 21.00 -4.71
N PHE A 157 36.43 21.38 -3.53
CA PHE A 157 37.05 22.37 -2.69
C PHE A 157 38.07 21.72 -1.74
N PRO A 158 39.13 22.44 -1.35
CA PRO A 158 40.09 21.95 -0.36
C PRO A 158 39.40 21.64 0.97
N GLU A 159 39.77 20.54 1.58
CA GLU A 159 39.29 20.12 2.90
C GLU A 159 40.25 20.67 3.97
N LEU A 160 39.69 21.48 4.88
CA LEU A 160 40.41 22.01 6.04
C LEU A 160 40.15 21.09 7.23
N SER A 161 41.18 20.52 7.82
CA SER A 161 41.09 19.74 9.05
C SER A 161 41.76 20.47 10.20
N LEU A 162 41.05 20.53 11.32
CA LEU A 162 41.56 21.04 12.60
C LEU A 162 41.47 19.89 13.62
N GLY A 163 42.60 19.49 14.14
CA GLY A 163 42.66 18.44 15.14
C GLY A 163 43.27 18.97 16.46
N TYR A 164 42.73 18.55 17.58
CA TYR A 164 43.32 18.74 18.90
C TYR A 164 43.50 17.39 19.55
N THR A 165 44.72 17.10 19.95
CA THR A 165 45.06 15.85 20.62
C THR A 165 45.70 16.17 21.98
N ARG A 166 45.16 15.57 23.02
CA ARG A 166 45.75 15.60 24.38
C ARG A 166 46.23 14.21 24.74
N GLN A 167 47.54 14.08 24.91
CA GLN A 167 48.18 12.82 25.37
C GLN A 167 48.70 12.96 26.77
N LYS A 168 48.46 11.93 27.57
CA LYS A 168 48.99 11.79 28.92
C LYS A 168 50.03 10.69 28.89
N ILE A 169 51.30 11.04 28.94
CA ILE A 169 52.43 10.09 28.98
C ILE A 169 53.08 10.24 30.35
N SER A 170 53.06 9.16 31.15
CA SER A 170 53.75 9.13 32.48
C SER A 170 55.27 9.15 32.25
N PRO A 171 56.06 10.06 32.88
CA PRO A 171 55.72 10.96 33.98
C PRO A 171 55.32 12.38 33.55
N LEU A 172 55.24 12.69 32.28
CA LEU A 172 54.89 14.01 31.76
C LEU A 172 53.37 14.19 31.66
N ASN A 173 52.83 15.12 32.44
CA ASN A 173 51.41 15.43 32.41
C ASN A 173 51.07 16.41 31.24
N GLY A 174 50.29 15.91 30.26
CA GLY A 174 49.53 16.74 29.37
C GLY A 174 50.28 17.36 28.22
N LEU A 175 50.77 16.59 27.28
CA LEU A 175 51.15 17.10 25.95
C LEU A 175 49.88 17.44 25.15
N ASN A 176 49.72 18.71 24.79
CA ASN A 176 48.63 19.19 23.95
C ASN A 176 49.21 19.48 22.57
N ALA A 177 48.61 18.92 21.54
CA ALA A 177 49.00 19.16 20.16
C ALA A 177 47.80 19.67 19.34
N TRP A 178 48.03 20.72 18.60
CA TRP A 178 47.09 21.22 17.56
C TRP A 178 47.61 20.79 16.20
N MET A 179 46.73 20.27 15.39
CA MET A 179 47.01 19.89 13.99
C MET A 179 46.11 20.65 13.08
N VAL A 180 46.71 21.36 12.13
CA VAL A 180 46.00 22.03 11.04
C VAL A 180 46.40 21.34 9.73
N GLY A 181 45.46 20.79 9.01
CA GLY A 181 45.73 20.16 7.73
C GLY A 181 44.90 20.77 6.61
N VAL A 182 45.48 20.88 5.43
CA VAL A 182 44.80 21.26 4.20
C VAL A 182 45.01 20.15 3.19
N SER A 183 43.89 19.53 2.72
CA SER A 183 43.95 18.48 1.73
C SER A 183 43.37 18.96 0.40
N PHE A 184 44.11 18.77 -0.68
CA PHE A 184 43.70 19.14 -2.04
C PHE A 184 43.43 17.85 -2.86
N PRO A 185 42.30 17.73 -3.56
CA PRO A 185 42.09 16.62 -4.47
C PRO A 185 42.99 16.82 -5.72
N VAL A 186 44.02 16.00 -5.88
CA VAL A 186 44.95 16.06 -7.01
C VAL A 186 44.38 15.45 -8.28
N LEU A 187 43.43 14.47 -8.13
CA LEU A 187 42.78 13.78 -9.26
C LEU A 187 41.34 14.23 -9.41
N PHE A 188 41.07 15.09 -10.36
CA PHE A 188 39.72 15.66 -10.61
C PHE A 188 38.82 14.73 -11.44
N PHE A 189 39.36 13.80 -12.24
CA PHE A 189 38.58 12.97 -13.15
C PHE A 189 37.54 12.08 -12.46
N PRO A 190 37.86 11.31 -11.39
CA PRO A 190 36.86 10.49 -10.70
C PRO A 190 35.77 11.34 -10.04
N GLN A 191 36.14 12.52 -9.53
CA GLN A 191 35.21 13.43 -8.87
C GLN A 191 34.23 14.07 -9.85
N GLN A 192 34.70 14.41 -11.08
CA GLN A 192 33.85 14.93 -12.12
C GLN A 192 32.78 13.92 -12.53
N SER A 193 33.17 12.63 -12.67
CA SER A 193 32.23 11.56 -13.00
C SER A 193 31.17 11.36 -11.92
N ARG A 194 31.57 11.35 -10.64
CA ARG A 194 30.65 11.27 -9.49
C ARG A 194 29.68 12.44 -9.42
N SER A 195 30.17 13.67 -9.66
CA SER A 195 29.31 14.85 -9.70
C SER A 195 28.32 14.84 -10.86
N ARG A 196 28.73 14.33 -12.05
CA ARG A 196 27.83 14.13 -13.19
C ARG A 196 26.78 13.07 -12.88
N GLN A 197 27.19 11.93 -12.31
CA GLN A 197 26.27 10.89 -11.87
C GLN A 197 25.24 11.45 -10.87
N ALA A 198 25.69 12.11 -9.81
CA ALA A 198 24.78 12.70 -8.81
C ALA A 198 23.79 13.72 -9.42
N LYS A 199 24.23 14.46 -10.47
CA LYS A 199 23.35 15.37 -11.22
C LYS A 199 22.28 14.59 -12.00
N ILE A 200 22.64 13.50 -12.66
CA ILE A 200 21.72 12.64 -13.39
C ILE A 200 20.72 12.01 -12.41
N ASP A 201 21.20 11.48 -11.28
CA ASP A 201 20.36 10.89 -10.24
C ASP A 201 19.34 11.88 -9.68
N TRP A 202 19.74 13.13 -9.49
CA TRP A 202 18.82 14.20 -9.08
C TRP A 202 17.75 14.49 -10.16
N HIS A 203 18.15 14.55 -11.45
CA HIS A 203 17.17 14.71 -12.54
C HIS A 203 16.19 13.56 -12.63
N ILE A 204 16.67 12.30 -12.47
CA ILE A 204 15.83 11.11 -12.45
C ILE A 204 14.82 11.22 -11.29
N ALA A 205 15.28 11.50 -10.07
CA ALA A 205 14.39 11.63 -8.91
C ALA A 205 13.32 12.71 -9.10
N ARG A 206 13.65 13.81 -9.77
CA ARG A 206 12.69 14.86 -10.10
C ARG A 206 11.63 14.40 -11.10
N LEU A 207 12.05 13.70 -12.16
CA LEU A 207 11.12 13.13 -13.15
C LEU A 207 10.22 12.08 -12.53
N GLU A 208 10.79 11.22 -11.67
CA GLU A 208 10.01 10.22 -10.91
C GLU A 208 8.95 10.89 -10.00
N ALA A 209 9.30 12.00 -9.33
CA ALA A 209 8.36 12.73 -8.49
C ALA A 209 7.22 13.35 -9.32
N ASP A 210 7.55 13.95 -10.47
CA ASP A 210 6.56 14.53 -11.38
C ASP A 210 5.64 13.44 -11.98
N ASP A 211 6.20 12.30 -12.36
CA ASP A 211 5.45 11.16 -12.90
C ASP A 211 4.52 10.54 -11.84
N ASN A 212 5.04 10.28 -10.64
CA ASN A 212 4.22 9.79 -9.52
C ASN A 212 3.07 10.75 -9.18
N ARG A 213 3.32 12.07 -9.22
CA ARG A 213 2.25 13.06 -9.01
C ARG A 213 1.13 12.93 -10.06
N ARG A 214 1.51 12.74 -11.34
CA ARG A 214 0.54 12.54 -12.44
C ARG A 214 -0.22 11.23 -12.27
N GLN A 215 0.48 10.15 -11.94
CA GLN A 215 -0.13 8.84 -11.70
C GLN A 215 -1.12 8.87 -10.54
N LEU A 216 -0.77 9.54 -9.42
CA LEU A 216 -1.68 9.72 -8.29
C LEU A 216 -2.94 10.51 -8.67
N ASN A 217 -2.79 11.60 -9.43
CA ASN A 217 -3.94 12.38 -9.90
C ASN A 217 -4.85 11.54 -10.80
N ASN A 218 -4.28 10.81 -11.76
CA ASN A 218 -5.03 9.93 -12.65
C ASN A 218 -5.75 8.83 -11.87
N LYS A 219 -5.09 8.24 -10.86
CA LYS A 219 -5.68 7.20 -10.01
C LYS A 219 -6.85 7.73 -9.18
N VAL A 220 -6.76 8.95 -8.67
CA VAL A 220 -7.86 9.62 -7.96
C VAL A 220 -9.07 9.81 -8.88
N VAL A 221 -8.85 10.29 -10.12
CA VAL A 221 -9.91 10.47 -11.11
C VAL A 221 -10.55 9.13 -11.50
N GLU A 222 -9.72 8.10 -11.75
CA GLU A 222 -10.19 6.74 -12.05
C GLU A 222 -11.08 6.17 -10.95
N LEU A 223 -10.61 6.25 -9.70
CA LEU A 223 -11.36 5.75 -8.54
C LEU A 223 -12.67 6.52 -8.32
N HIS A 224 -12.65 7.83 -8.52
CA HIS A 224 -13.86 8.64 -8.44
C HIS A 224 -14.92 8.23 -9.49
N ASN A 225 -14.49 8.05 -10.74
CA ASN A 225 -15.38 7.60 -11.81
C ASN A 225 -15.95 6.21 -11.52
N LYS A 226 -15.14 5.28 -11.01
CA LYS A 226 -15.62 3.96 -10.59
C LYS A 226 -16.63 4.03 -9.45
N LEU A 227 -16.39 4.87 -8.45
CA LEU A 227 -17.33 5.09 -7.35
C LEU A 227 -18.66 5.65 -7.84
N ARG A 228 -18.63 6.67 -8.71
CA ARG A 228 -19.84 7.24 -9.28
C ARG A 228 -20.62 6.20 -10.09
N GLN A 229 -19.94 5.41 -10.92
CA GLN A 229 -20.57 4.33 -11.68
C GLN A 229 -21.26 3.30 -10.77
N GLN A 230 -20.61 2.92 -9.65
CA GLN A 230 -21.20 1.99 -8.69
C GLN A 230 -22.41 2.60 -7.95
N GLN A 231 -22.36 3.88 -7.62
CA GLN A 231 -23.50 4.59 -7.02
C GLN A 231 -24.69 4.66 -7.97
N GLU A 232 -24.47 5.02 -9.23
CA GLU A 232 -25.52 5.05 -10.26
C GLU A 232 -26.14 3.64 -10.43
N SER A 233 -25.31 2.60 -10.45
CA SER A 233 -25.79 1.21 -10.51
C SER A 233 -26.62 0.85 -9.28
N LEU A 234 -26.19 1.23 -8.09
CA LEU A 234 -26.93 0.95 -6.84
C LEU A 234 -28.28 1.67 -6.83
N ASN A 235 -28.34 2.93 -7.25
CA ASN A 235 -29.57 3.72 -7.36
C ASN A 235 -30.56 3.14 -8.39
N TYR A 236 -30.08 2.37 -9.37
CA TYR A 236 -30.95 1.70 -10.35
C TYR A 236 -31.64 0.48 -9.74
N PHE A 237 -31.03 -0.19 -8.77
CA PHE A 237 -31.58 -1.40 -8.13
C PHE A 237 -32.37 -1.11 -6.83
N THR A 238 -32.33 0.13 -6.32
CA THR A 238 -33.11 0.57 -5.17
C THR A 238 -34.34 1.37 -5.62
#